data_bc9024049246fa7d1db09914aee57b7b
#
_entry.id   bc9024049246fa7d1db09914aee57b7b
#
_cell.length_a   1.000
_cell.length_b   1.000
_cell.length_c   1.000
_cell.angle_alpha   90.00
_cell.angle_beta   90.00
_cell.angle_gamma   90.00
#
_symmetry.space_group_name_H-M   'P 1'
#
loop_
_entity.id
_entity.type
_entity.pdbx_description
1 polymer ?
#
loop_
_entity_poly.entity_id
_entity_poly.type
_entity_poly.pdbx_seq_one_letter_code
_entity_poly.pdbx_strand_id
1 'polypeptide(L)'
;METTSQTGHPLPYDTYRQAIERETLQFAEVVKDADPATAVPSCPNWTLAELTRHVGALQRWFCTLLTQLVQEPPHSRDVELGLPERAQDYADWVAAGVPQVAAVLRATDPQAAMWAWGEDQHARFWARRMLFETLVHRVDAERAVGRKSGIDPALAADGVDEFLVNLPYAGLFAPAVAKLRGDGETIAFQCADSADETGEEWRVRLDPDGFRLLT
;
A
#
# COMPACT_ATOMS: atom_id res chain seq x y z
N MET A 1 -33.62 3.35 5.00
CA MET A 1 -33.23 3.30 3.58
C MET A 1 -31.81 3.84 3.55
N GLU A 2 -30.83 2.92 3.74
CA GLU A 2 -29.43 3.28 3.68
C GLU A 2 -29.09 3.50 2.19
N THR A 3 -28.75 4.72 1.85
CA THR A 3 -28.13 5.04 0.58
C THR A 3 -26.71 4.50 0.64
N THR A 4 -26.49 3.31 0.10
CA THR A 4 -25.17 2.78 -0.20
C THR A 4 -24.50 3.78 -1.14
N SER A 5 -23.47 4.46 -0.67
CA SER A 5 -22.57 5.27 -1.48
C SER A 5 -21.96 4.31 -2.52
N GLN A 6 -22.27 4.52 -3.81
CA GLN A 6 -21.64 3.80 -4.90
C GLN A 6 -20.28 4.42 -5.21
N THR A 7 -19.37 4.37 -4.25
CA THR A 7 -17.96 4.45 -4.58
C THR A 7 -17.56 3.06 -5.08
N GLY A 8 -16.91 2.97 -6.23
CA GLY A 8 -16.47 1.68 -6.80
C GLY A 8 -15.37 0.98 -5.98
N HIS A 9 -15.23 1.34 -4.69
CA HIS A 9 -14.20 0.89 -3.76
C HIS A 9 -14.79 0.10 -2.57
N PRO A 10 -14.02 -0.88 -2.06
CA PRO A 10 -12.76 -1.42 -2.60
C PRO A 10 -12.96 -2.19 -3.93
N LEU A 11 -11.92 -2.24 -4.76
CA LEU A 11 -11.92 -3.02 -5.98
C LEU A 11 -12.05 -4.54 -5.71
N PRO A 12 -12.43 -5.35 -6.72
CA PRO A 12 -12.48 -6.80 -6.56
C PRO A 12 -11.14 -7.41 -6.12
N TYR A 13 -11.14 -8.40 -5.24
CA TYR A 13 -9.93 -9.03 -4.70
C TYR A 13 -8.97 -9.54 -5.77
N ASP A 14 -9.49 -10.11 -6.87
CA ASP A 14 -8.66 -10.57 -7.98
C ASP A 14 -7.91 -9.44 -8.70
N THR A 15 -8.46 -8.22 -8.69
CA THR A 15 -7.75 -7.03 -9.18
C THR A 15 -6.50 -6.76 -8.36
N TYR A 16 -6.59 -6.85 -7.04
CA TYR A 16 -5.41 -6.68 -6.16
C TYR A 16 -4.34 -7.74 -6.44
N ARG A 17 -4.73 -9.00 -6.55
CA ARG A 17 -3.80 -10.09 -6.83
C ARG A 17 -2.99 -9.87 -8.10
N GLN A 18 -3.67 -9.52 -9.20
CA GLN A 18 -3.02 -9.26 -10.50
C GLN A 18 -2.17 -7.99 -10.46
N ALA A 19 -2.65 -6.94 -9.80
CA ALA A 19 -1.94 -5.69 -9.69
C ALA A 19 -0.67 -5.82 -8.85
N ILE A 20 -0.70 -6.55 -7.73
CA ILE A 20 0.49 -6.78 -6.89
C ILE A 20 1.63 -7.42 -7.69
N GLU A 21 1.32 -8.46 -8.48
CA GLU A 21 2.31 -9.11 -9.32
C GLU A 21 2.92 -8.13 -10.32
N ARG A 22 2.07 -7.39 -11.05
CA ARG A 22 2.50 -6.42 -12.05
C ARG A 22 3.35 -5.30 -11.42
N GLU A 23 2.87 -4.68 -10.36
CA GLU A 23 3.55 -3.57 -9.68
C GLU A 23 4.90 -4.01 -9.09
N THR A 24 4.97 -5.23 -8.54
CA THR A 24 6.23 -5.80 -8.04
C THR A 24 7.26 -5.99 -9.15
N LEU A 25 6.85 -6.55 -10.28
CA LEU A 25 7.76 -6.76 -11.42
C LEU A 25 8.21 -5.43 -12.01
N GLN A 26 7.31 -4.44 -12.12
CA GLN A 26 7.66 -3.10 -12.58
C GLN A 26 8.64 -2.42 -11.61
N PHE A 27 8.42 -2.53 -10.30
CA PHE A 27 9.35 -2.02 -9.29
C PHE A 27 10.74 -2.64 -9.46
N ALA A 28 10.82 -3.98 -9.56
CA ALA A 28 12.08 -4.69 -9.73
C ALA A 28 12.81 -4.25 -11.00
N GLU A 29 12.09 -4.04 -12.11
CA GLU A 29 12.66 -3.55 -13.37
C GLU A 29 13.22 -2.12 -13.25
N VAL A 30 12.56 -1.25 -12.48
CA VAL A 30 13.04 0.12 -12.24
C VAL A 30 14.37 0.13 -11.52
N VAL A 31 14.53 -0.72 -10.49
CA VAL A 31 15.71 -0.70 -9.62
C VAL A 31 16.85 -1.59 -10.10
N LYS A 32 16.61 -2.47 -11.08
CA LYS A 32 17.55 -3.50 -11.54
C LYS A 32 18.90 -2.94 -12.00
N ASP A 33 18.85 -1.91 -12.83
CA ASP A 33 20.04 -1.30 -13.43
C ASP A 33 20.40 0.05 -12.80
N ALA A 34 19.70 0.42 -11.73
CA ALA A 34 19.94 1.67 -11.03
C ALA A 34 21.07 1.54 -10.01
N ASP A 35 21.76 2.64 -9.72
CA ASP A 35 22.72 2.68 -8.61
C ASP A 35 21.97 2.53 -7.27
N PRO A 36 22.23 1.46 -6.49
CA PRO A 36 21.58 1.24 -5.20
C PRO A 36 21.78 2.38 -4.20
N ALA A 37 22.82 3.21 -4.35
CA ALA A 37 23.10 4.36 -3.51
C ALA A 37 22.29 5.61 -3.88
N THR A 38 21.49 5.56 -4.98
CA THR A 38 20.66 6.70 -5.38
C THR A 38 19.67 7.06 -4.29
N ALA A 39 19.66 8.33 -3.87
CA ALA A 39 18.72 8.83 -2.88
C ALA A 39 17.27 8.80 -3.40
N VAL A 40 16.31 8.46 -2.53
CA VAL A 40 14.89 8.45 -2.83
C VAL A 40 14.26 9.75 -2.32
N PRO A 41 13.88 10.71 -3.19
CA PRO A 41 13.45 12.05 -2.77
C PRO A 41 12.21 12.06 -1.87
N SER A 42 11.29 11.12 -2.08
CA SER A 42 10.04 10.98 -1.32
C SER A 42 10.19 10.21 -0.01
N CYS A 43 11.33 9.50 0.19
CA CYS A 43 11.64 8.76 1.41
C CYS A 43 12.91 9.34 2.06
N PRO A 44 12.82 10.37 2.90
CA PRO A 44 14.00 11.04 3.47
C PRO A 44 14.96 10.06 4.15
N ASN A 45 16.23 10.19 3.83
CA ASN A 45 17.35 9.35 4.30
C ASN A 45 17.36 7.91 3.75
N TRP A 46 16.52 7.57 2.76
CA TRP A 46 16.57 6.28 2.09
C TRP A 46 17.29 6.36 0.76
N THR A 47 17.99 5.28 0.46
CA THR A 47 18.54 4.96 -0.86
C THR A 47 17.64 3.95 -1.57
N LEU A 48 17.88 3.71 -2.86
CA LEU A 48 17.19 2.65 -3.59
C LEU A 48 17.45 1.26 -2.98
N ALA A 49 18.63 1.02 -2.41
CA ALA A 49 18.90 -0.23 -1.70
C ALA A 49 17.97 -0.41 -0.48
N GLU A 50 17.78 0.64 0.33
CA GLU A 50 16.91 0.60 1.50
C GLU A 50 15.45 0.47 1.11
N LEU A 51 15.02 1.17 0.07
CA LEU A 51 13.67 1.05 -0.49
C LEU A 51 13.40 -0.37 -1.01
N THR A 52 14.33 -0.94 -1.78
CA THR A 52 14.18 -2.28 -2.35
C THR A 52 14.15 -3.36 -1.26
N ARG A 53 15.03 -3.22 -0.26
CA ARG A 53 15.02 -4.09 0.92
C ARG A 53 13.68 -4.00 1.66
N HIS A 54 13.14 -2.79 1.82
CA HIS A 54 11.85 -2.56 2.49
C HIS A 54 10.71 -3.28 1.75
N VAL A 55 10.57 -3.07 0.44
CA VAL A 55 9.53 -3.71 -0.37
C VAL A 55 9.60 -5.23 -0.29
N GLY A 56 10.80 -5.82 -0.47
CA GLY A 56 10.96 -7.27 -0.40
C GLY A 56 10.75 -7.84 1.00
N ALA A 57 11.11 -7.10 2.05
CA ALA A 57 10.85 -7.50 3.44
C ALA A 57 9.35 -7.48 3.76
N LEU A 58 8.64 -6.44 3.32
CA LEU A 58 7.18 -6.36 3.48
C LEU A 58 6.46 -7.52 2.79
N GLN A 59 6.84 -7.87 1.57
CA GLN A 59 6.23 -9.00 0.86
C GLN A 59 6.34 -10.31 1.65
N ARG A 60 7.49 -10.59 2.23
CA ARG A 60 7.71 -11.80 3.04
C ARG A 60 6.93 -11.77 4.35
N TRP A 61 6.89 -10.60 4.96
CA TRP A 61 6.10 -10.38 6.16
C TRP A 61 4.60 -10.56 5.90
N PHE A 62 4.04 -9.97 4.85
CA PHE A 62 2.64 -10.17 4.45
C PHE A 62 2.32 -11.64 4.17
N CYS A 63 3.22 -12.35 3.46
CA CYS A 63 3.04 -13.78 3.22
C CYS A 63 2.94 -14.56 4.55
N THR A 64 3.75 -14.21 5.53
CA THR A 64 3.72 -14.84 6.86
C THR A 64 2.41 -14.55 7.57
N LEU A 65 1.97 -13.29 7.60
CA LEU A 65 0.70 -12.89 8.23
C LEU A 65 -0.50 -13.65 7.63
N LEU A 66 -0.59 -13.67 6.30
CA LEU A 66 -1.69 -14.32 5.57
C LEU A 66 -1.66 -15.85 5.72
N THR A 67 -0.47 -16.46 5.68
CA THR A 67 -0.34 -17.91 5.84
C THR A 67 -0.74 -18.37 7.24
N GLN A 68 -0.44 -17.57 8.26
CA GLN A 68 -0.75 -17.88 9.65
C GLN A 68 -2.12 -17.41 10.10
N LEU A 69 -2.80 -16.55 9.31
CA LEU A 69 -4.04 -15.86 9.69
C LEU A 69 -3.94 -15.30 11.11
N VAL A 70 -2.90 -14.49 11.36
CA VAL A 70 -2.58 -13.98 12.69
C VAL A 70 -3.78 -13.26 13.31
N GLN A 71 -4.06 -13.49 14.60
CA GLN A 71 -5.24 -12.95 15.29
C GLN A 71 -4.91 -11.72 16.15
N GLU A 72 -3.63 -11.46 16.40
CA GLU A 72 -3.15 -10.37 17.25
C GLU A 72 -1.98 -9.65 16.57
N PRO A 73 -1.70 -8.38 16.91
CA PRO A 73 -0.53 -7.69 16.41
C PRO A 73 0.74 -8.50 16.69
N PRO A 74 1.54 -8.85 15.68
CA PRO A 74 2.77 -9.59 15.91
C PRO A 74 3.76 -8.72 16.69
N HIS A 75 4.43 -9.30 17.67
CA HIS A 75 5.41 -8.60 18.53
C HIS A 75 6.66 -8.18 17.75
N SER A 76 6.98 -8.88 16.67
CA SER A 76 8.11 -8.55 15.81
C SER A 76 7.76 -8.76 14.35
N ARG A 77 8.55 -8.15 13.47
CA ARG A 77 8.52 -8.43 12.03
C ARG A 77 9.62 -9.42 11.64
N ASP A 78 10.01 -10.29 12.57
CA ASP A 78 11.06 -11.26 12.35
C ASP A 78 10.55 -12.36 11.41
N VAL A 79 10.96 -12.22 10.16
CA VAL A 79 10.78 -13.24 9.13
C VAL A 79 12.14 -13.49 8.48
N GLU A 80 12.36 -14.73 8.10
CA GLU A 80 13.56 -15.05 7.33
C GLU A 80 13.45 -14.41 5.94
N LEU A 81 14.26 -13.39 5.70
CA LEU A 81 14.18 -12.60 4.49
C LEU A 81 14.89 -13.26 3.31
N GLY A 82 15.90 -14.10 3.56
CA GLY A 82 16.79 -14.58 2.50
C GLY A 82 17.43 -13.43 1.73
N LEU A 83 17.77 -12.34 2.45
CA LEU A 83 18.30 -11.11 1.85
C LEU A 83 19.67 -11.39 1.24
N PRO A 84 19.93 -11.04 -0.05
CA PRO A 84 21.24 -11.15 -0.64
C PRO A 84 22.27 -10.27 0.06
N GLU A 85 23.55 -10.66 0.01
CA GLU A 85 24.64 -9.87 0.60
C GLU A 85 24.87 -8.56 -0.13
N ARG A 86 24.67 -8.54 -1.47
CA ARG A 86 24.92 -7.37 -2.30
C ARG A 86 23.63 -6.68 -2.69
N ALA A 87 23.60 -5.36 -2.54
CA ALA A 87 22.43 -4.54 -2.89
C ALA A 87 22.06 -4.63 -4.39
N GLN A 88 23.02 -4.89 -5.27
CA GLN A 88 22.78 -5.10 -6.70
C GLN A 88 21.86 -6.31 -7.00
N ASP A 89 21.81 -7.28 -6.08
CA ASP A 89 20.99 -8.49 -6.23
C ASP A 89 19.57 -8.32 -5.66
N TYR A 90 19.26 -7.18 -5.07
CA TYR A 90 17.96 -6.94 -4.40
C TYR A 90 16.78 -6.91 -5.40
N ALA A 91 16.97 -6.41 -6.61
CA ALA A 91 15.93 -6.40 -7.63
C ALA A 91 15.46 -7.83 -7.98
N ASP A 92 16.40 -8.73 -8.24
CA ASP A 92 16.11 -10.13 -8.53
C ASP A 92 15.50 -10.85 -7.30
N TRP A 93 15.95 -10.51 -6.10
CA TRP A 93 15.39 -11.03 -4.85
C TRP A 93 13.93 -10.59 -4.61
N VAL A 94 13.57 -9.35 -4.95
CA VAL A 94 12.16 -8.89 -4.91
C VAL A 94 11.35 -9.63 -5.95
N ALA A 95 11.81 -9.70 -7.20
CA ALA A 95 11.11 -10.41 -8.28
C ALA A 95 10.89 -11.90 -7.96
N ALA A 96 11.89 -12.55 -7.36
CA ALA A 96 11.80 -13.95 -6.95
C ALA A 96 10.74 -14.22 -5.86
N GLY A 97 10.28 -13.20 -5.14
CA GLY A 97 9.18 -13.31 -4.16
C GLY A 97 7.79 -13.38 -4.80
N VAL A 98 7.62 -12.94 -6.06
CA VAL A 98 6.31 -12.85 -6.73
C VAL A 98 5.55 -14.17 -6.75
N PRO A 99 6.13 -15.33 -7.11
CA PRO A 99 5.41 -16.60 -7.12
C PRO A 99 4.87 -16.99 -5.74
N GLN A 100 5.61 -16.70 -4.66
CA GLN A 100 5.18 -16.96 -3.30
C GLN A 100 3.99 -16.08 -2.91
N VAL A 101 4.07 -14.77 -3.16
CA VAL A 101 2.98 -13.81 -2.93
C VAL A 101 1.72 -14.26 -3.68
N ALA A 102 1.85 -14.60 -4.96
CA ALA A 102 0.73 -15.06 -5.79
C ALA A 102 0.12 -16.37 -5.27
N ALA A 103 0.94 -17.30 -4.77
CA ALA A 103 0.47 -18.56 -4.19
C ALA A 103 -0.29 -18.33 -2.88
N VAL A 104 0.25 -17.52 -1.97
CA VAL A 104 -0.39 -17.17 -0.70
C VAL A 104 -1.72 -16.49 -0.92
N LEU A 105 -1.78 -15.47 -1.78
CA LEU A 105 -3.03 -14.75 -2.08
C LEU A 105 -4.09 -15.64 -2.74
N ARG A 106 -3.70 -16.66 -3.53
CA ARG A 106 -4.65 -17.64 -4.09
C ARG A 106 -5.17 -18.62 -3.07
N ALA A 107 -4.34 -18.99 -2.10
CA ALA A 107 -4.69 -19.97 -1.08
C ALA A 107 -5.52 -19.38 0.08
N THR A 108 -5.44 -18.05 0.28
CA THR A 108 -6.10 -17.38 1.39
C THR A 108 -7.53 -16.97 1.00
N ASP A 109 -8.51 -17.35 1.83
CA ASP A 109 -9.86 -16.81 1.72
C ASP A 109 -9.85 -15.30 2.08
N PRO A 110 -10.24 -14.40 1.17
CA PRO A 110 -10.27 -12.96 1.46
C PRO A 110 -11.19 -12.59 2.63
N GLN A 111 -12.16 -13.43 2.97
CA GLN A 111 -13.08 -13.25 4.10
C GLN A 111 -12.56 -13.88 5.40
N ALA A 112 -11.40 -14.53 5.39
CA ALA A 112 -10.82 -15.11 6.60
C ALA A 112 -10.56 -14.02 7.62
N ALA A 113 -11.11 -14.17 8.82
CA ALA A 113 -10.88 -13.25 9.93
C ALA A 113 -9.42 -13.34 10.39
N MET A 114 -8.78 -12.19 10.48
CA MET A 114 -7.42 -12.06 10.99
C MET A 114 -7.16 -10.64 11.47
N TRP A 115 -6.13 -10.45 12.24
CA TRP A 115 -5.71 -9.13 12.65
C TRP A 115 -5.33 -8.25 11.46
N ALA A 116 -5.77 -7.00 11.50
CA ALA A 116 -5.30 -5.90 10.67
C ALA A 116 -5.17 -4.63 11.52
N TRP A 117 -4.32 -3.70 11.10
CA TRP A 117 -4.19 -2.43 11.82
C TRP A 117 -5.27 -1.40 11.42
N GLY A 118 -6.01 -1.65 10.34
CA GLY A 118 -7.16 -0.85 9.90
C GLY A 118 -8.49 -1.33 10.45
N GLU A 119 -9.59 -0.82 9.92
CA GLU A 119 -10.94 -1.18 10.35
C GLU A 119 -11.34 -2.60 9.94
N ASP A 120 -10.98 -2.99 8.73
CA ASP A 120 -11.33 -4.30 8.17
C ASP A 120 -10.41 -5.40 8.71
N GLN A 121 -10.90 -6.23 9.61
CA GLN A 121 -10.18 -7.33 10.27
C GLN A 121 -10.27 -8.64 9.48
N HIS A 122 -9.99 -8.58 8.15
CA HIS A 122 -9.99 -9.73 7.25
C HIS A 122 -8.77 -9.76 6.34
N ALA A 123 -8.49 -10.91 5.75
CA ALA A 123 -7.35 -11.11 4.87
C ALA A 123 -7.34 -10.17 3.65
N ARG A 124 -8.50 -9.76 3.14
CA ARG A 124 -8.62 -8.80 2.03
C ARG A 124 -7.98 -7.43 2.34
N PHE A 125 -7.97 -6.99 3.61
CA PHE A 125 -7.26 -5.79 4.02
C PHE A 125 -5.79 -5.84 3.62
N TRP A 126 -5.13 -6.95 3.91
CA TRP A 126 -3.71 -7.11 3.65
C TRP A 126 -3.37 -7.18 2.16
N ALA A 127 -4.25 -7.78 1.34
CA ALA A 127 -4.06 -7.77 -0.11
C ALA A 127 -4.13 -6.34 -0.67
N ARG A 128 -5.13 -5.55 -0.25
CA ARG A 128 -5.29 -4.16 -0.63
C ARG A 128 -4.08 -3.33 -0.18
N ARG A 129 -3.69 -3.46 1.09
CA ARG A 129 -2.55 -2.75 1.67
C ARG A 129 -1.22 -3.10 0.97
N MET A 130 -0.99 -4.40 0.67
CA MET A 130 0.21 -4.85 -0.04
C MET A 130 0.32 -4.22 -1.44
N LEU A 131 -0.81 -4.12 -2.16
CA LEU A 131 -0.82 -3.46 -3.45
C LEU A 131 -0.33 -2.01 -3.33
N PHE A 132 -0.95 -1.22 -2.44
CA PHE A 132 -0.64 0.20 -2.37
C PHE A 132 0.73 0.51 -1.76
N GLU A 133 1.23 -0.32 -0.85
CA GLU A 133 2.63 -0.27 -0.43
C GLU A 133 3.58 -0.47 -1.63
N THR A 134 3.32 -1.50 -2.45
CA THR A 134 4.17 -1.79 -3.61
C THR A 134 4.07 -0.69 -4.68
N LEU A 135 2.86 -0.21 -4.98
CA LEU A 135 2.61 0.80 -6.00
C LEU A 135 3.26 2.15 -5.63
N VAL A 136 3.07 2.61 -4.39
CA VAL A 136 3.68 3.88 -3.94
C VAL A 136 5.21 3.79 -4.01
N HIS A 137 5.79 2.69 -3.57
CA HIS A 137 7.25 2.52 -3.61
C HIS A 137 7.79 2.30 -5.02
N ARG A 138 7.00 1.76 -5.97
CA ARG A 138 7.37 1.79 -7.39
C ARG A 138 7.46 3.23 -7.90
N VAL A 139 6.49 4.07 -7.57
CA VAL A 139 6.50 5.50 -7.94
C VAL A 139 7.69 6.21 -7.29
N ASP A 140 8.02 5.90 -6.04
CA ASP A 140 9.18 6.45 -5.35
C ASP A 140 10.49 6.08 -6.07
N ALA A 141 10.64 4.80 -6.48
CA ALA A 141 11.79 4.34 -7.24
C ALA A 141 11.88 5.02 -8.62
N GLU A 142 10.76 5.11 -9.36
CA GLU A 142 10.72 5.80 -10.66
C GLU A 142 11.14 7.25 -10.56
N ARG A 143 10.67 7.97 -9.52
CA ARG A 143 11.10 9.35 -9.24
C ARG A 143 12.59 9.44 -8.95
N ALA A 144 13.12 8.52 -8.16
CA ALA A 144 14.54 8.50 -7.81
C ALA A 144 15.44 8.36 -9.04
N VAL A 145 14.99 7.62 -10.08
CA VAL A 145 15.73 7.44 -11.34
C VAL A 145 15.28 8.39 -12.46
N GLY A 146 14.44 9.38 -12.15
CA GLY A 146 13.97 10.38 -13.12
C GLY A 146 12.98 9.84 -14.16
N ARG A 147 12.31 8.72 -13.92
CA ARG A 147 11.25 8.17 -14.77
C ARG A 147 9.90 8.81 -14.45
N LYS A 148 9.03 8.92 -15.47
CA LYS A 148 7.63 9.29 -15.26
C LYS A 148 6.84 8.08 -14.81
N SER A 149 6.03 8.26 -13.78
CA SER A 149 5.12 7.23 -13.29
C SER A 149 3.81 7.23 -14.08
N GLY A 150 3.36 6.04 -14.48
CA GLY A 150 1.98 5.81 -14.94
C GLY A 150 1.25 4.97 -13.91
N ILE A 151 0.06 5.39 -13.51
CA ILE A 151 -0.81 4.66 -12.58
C ILE A 151 -2.15 4.47 -13.27
N ASP A 152 -2.72 3.28 -13.19
CA ASP A 152 -4.08 3.02 -13.63
C ASP A 152 -5.05 3.89 -12.83
N PRO A 153 -5.96 4.66 -13.46
CA PRO A 153 -6.84 5.58 -12.75
C PRO A 153 -7.70 4.91 -11.66
N ALA A 154 -8.20 3.70 -11.91
CA ALA A 154 -9.01 2.97 -10.92
C ALA A 154 -8.16 2.56 -9.71
N LEU A 155 -6.90 2.16 -9.93
CA LEU A 155 -5.96 1.89 -8.82
C LEU A 155 -5.58 3.17 -8.08
N ALA A 156 -5.41 4.29 -8.79
CA ALA A 156 -5.10 5.57 -8.14
C ALA A 156 -6.23 6.02 -7.21
N ALA A 157 -7.46 5.95 -7.68
CA ALA A 157 -8.65 6.26 -6.89
C ALA A 157 -8.81 5.33 -5.68
N ASP A 158 -8.69 4.01 -5.90
CA ASP A 158 -8.77 3.03 -4.81
C ASP A 158 -7.63 3.21 -3.77
N GLY A 159 -6.46 3.67 -4.20
CA GLY A 159 -5.35 3.98 -3.30
C GLY A 159 -5.61 5.21 -2.43
N VAL A 160 -6.28 6.24 -2.96
CA VAL A 160 -6.73 7.40 -2.18
C VAL A 160 -7.76 6.96 -1.15
N ASP A 161 -8.74 6.15 -1.56
CA ASP A 161 -9.76 5.60 -0.66
C ASP A 161 -9.13 4.77 0.46
N GLU A 162 -8.26 3.81 0.11
CA GLU A 162 -7.55 2.97 1.08
C GLU A 162 -6.78 3.80 2.11
N PHE A 163 -6.07 4.82 1.65
CA PHE A 163 -5.31 5.72 2.52
C PHE A 163 -6.23 6.46 3.48
N LEU A 164 -7.30 7.09 2.99
CA LEU A 164 -8.20 7.92 3.80
C LEU A 164 -9.01 7.10 4.81
N VAL A 165 -9.50 5.92 4.40
CA VAL A 165 -10.25 5.01 5.30
C VAL A 165 -9.37 4.49 6.43
N ASN A 166 -8.10 4.18 6.14
CA ASN A 166 -7.20 3.56 7.12
C ASN A 166 -6.38 4.57 7.93
N LEU A 167 -6.26 5.81 7.49
CA LEU A 167 -5.45 6.83 8.16
C LEU A 167 -5.81 7.03 9.64
N PRO A 168 -7.09 6.99 10.09
CA PRO A 168 -7.44 7.09 11.52
C PRO A 168 -6.78 6.01 12.40
N TYR A 169 -6.49 4.85 11.82
CA TYR A 169 -5.93 3.69 12.52
C TYR A 169 -4.39 3.64 12.44
N ALA A 170 -3.78 4.54 11.66
CA ALA A 170 -2.34 4.52 11.37
C ALA A 170 -1.44 5.03 12.51
N GLY A 171 -2.00 5.38 13.66
CA GLY A 171 -1.27 6.01 14.78
C GLY A 171 0.01 5.27 15.21
N LEU A 172 0.05 3.94 15.06
CA LEU A 172 1.23 3.13 15.36
C LEU A 172 2.41 3.42 14.40
N PHE A 173 2.12 3.71 13.13
CA PHE A 173 3.12 3.91 12.07
C PHE A 173 3.33 5.39 11.76
N ALA A 174 2.29 6.20 11.95
CA ALA A 174 2.24 7.62 11.65
C ALA A 174 1.71 8.43 12.86
N PRO A 175 2.49 8.60 13.94
CA PRO A 175 2.04 9.32 15.15
C PRO A 175 1.56 10.74 14.88
N ALA A 176 2.00 11.36 13.78
CA ALA A 176 1.56 12.69 13.37
C ALA A 176 0.06 12.75 13.01
N VAL A 177 -0.60 11.63 12.74
CA VAL A 177 -2.05 11.54 12.53
C VAL A 177 -2.83 12.12 13.72
N ALA A 178 -2.33 11.97 14.93
CA ALA A 178 -2.93 12.57 16.13
C ALA A 178 -3.01 14.10 16.10
N LYS A 179 -2.29 14.77 15.18
CA LYS A 179 -2.31 16.22 14.96
C LYS A 179 -3.33 16.66 13.91
N LEU A 180 -3.95 15.73 13.19
CA LEU A 180 -4.99 16.03 12.20
C LEU A 180 -6.31 16.33 12.94
N ARG A 181 -6.42 17.55 13.42
CA ARG A 181 -7.55 18.07 14.20
C ARG A 181 -7.90 19.46 13.71
N GLY A 182 -9.14 19.87 13.92
CA GLY A 182 -9.63 21.19 13.55
C GLY A 182 -10.94 21.52 14.28
N ASP A 183 -11.57 22.59 13.85
CA ASP A 183 -12.84 23.09 14.42
C ASP A 183 -14.04 22.86 13.48
N GLY A 184 -13.95 21.81 12.63
CA GLY A 184 -15.00 21.42 11.69
C GLY A 184 -14.67 21.72 10.22
N GLU A 185 -13.43 22.07 9.91
CA GLU A 185 -12.97 22.29 8.54
C GLU A 185 -13.07 21.01 7.72
N THR A 186 -13.32 21.17 6.41
CA THR A 186 -13.43 20.05 5.48
C THR A 186 -12.37 20.18 4.40
N ILE A 187 -11.68 19.08 4.11
CA ILE A 187 -10.75 18.93 3.00
C ILE A 187 -11.38 18.01 1.97
N ALA A 188 -11.42 18.43 0.69
CA ALA A 188 -11.89 17.60 -0.40
C ALA A 188 -10.69 17.09 -1.23
N PHE A 189 -10.75 15.82 -1.61
CA PHE A 189 -9.83 15.17 -2.55
C PHE A 189 -10.64 14.80 -3.78
N GLN A 190 -10.17 15.15 -4.97
CA GLN A 190 -10.87 14.91 -6.23
C GLN A 190 -9.94 14.28 -7.26
N CYS A 191 -10.44 13.32 -8.03
CA CYS A 191 -9.74 12.79 -9.19
C CYS A 191 -9.80 13.84 -10.33
N ALA A 192 -8.64 14.36 -10.74
CA ALA A 192 -8.55 15.39 -11.77
C ALA A 192 -8.71 14.83 -13.19
N ASP A 193 -8.44 13.53 -13.39
CA ASP A 193 -8.37 12.87 -14.71
C ASP A 193 -9.67 12.15 -15.10
N SER A 194 -10.72 12.25 -14.27
CA SER A 194 -12.02 11.67 -14.63
C SER A 194 -12.65 12.49 -15.76
N ALA A 195 -12.88 11.85 -16.90
CA ALA A 195 -13.49 12.46 -18.08
C ALA A 195 -14.98 12.84 -17.85
N ASP A 196 -15.57 12.40 -16.77
CA ASP A 196 -16.95 12.69 -16.39
C ASP A 196 -16.96 13.71 -15.24
N GLU A 197 -17.92 14.65 -15.29
CA GLU A 197 -18.17 15.63 -14.21
C GLU A 197 -18.54 14.98 -12.86
N THR A 198 -18.67 13.65 -12.82
CA THR A 198 -18.94 12.80 -11.65
C THR A 198 -17.65 12.23 -11.04
N GLY A 199 -16.50 12.90 -11.22
CA GLY A 199 -15.21 12.45 -10.66
C GLY A 199 -15.32 12.06 -9.19
N GLU A 200 -14.67 10.95 -8.83
CA GLU A 200 -14.66 10.49 -7.45
C GLU A 200 -14.10 11.56 -6.53
N GLU A 201 -14.82 11.81 -5.45
CA GLU A 201 -14.49 12.82 -4.43
C GLU A 201 -14.56 12.19 -3.06
N TRP A 202 -13.54 12.46 -2.24
CA TRP A 202 -13.53 12.15 -0.82
C TRP A 202 -13.52 13.45 -0.03
N ARG A 203 -14.30 13.50 1.05
CA ARG A 203 -14.31 14.62 1.98
C ARG A 203 -13.91 14.17 3.36
N VAL A 204 -12.92 14.83 3.91
CA VAL A 204 -12.42 14.60 5.26
C VAL A 204 -12.77 15.80 6.11
N ARG A 205 -13.42 15.58 7.24
CA ARG A 205 -13.69 16.62 8.23
C ARG A 205 -12.68 16.52 9.37
N LEU A 206 -12.15 17.67 9.76
CA LEU A 206 -11.28 17.82 10.93
C LEU A 206 -12.13 18.26 12.11
N ASP A 207 -12.14 17.45 13.17
CA ASP A 207 -12.83 17.73 14.42
C ASP A 207 -11.82 17.87 15.58
N PRO A 208 -12.17 18.44 16.75
CA PRO A 208 -11.24 18.61 17.87
C PRO A 208 -10.63 17.31 18.41
N ASP A 209 -11.32 16.18 18.20
CA ASP A 209 -10.91 14.86 18.65
C ASP A 209 -10.21 14.01 17.57
N GLY A 210 -10.14 14.51 16.33
CA GLY A 210 -9.50 13.80 15.21
C GLY A 210 -10.07 14.19 13.86
N PHE A 211 -9.90 13.30 12.88
CA PHE A 211 -10.53 13.48 11.57
C PHE A 211 -11.38 12.27 11.20
N ARG A 212 -12.31 12.47 10.28
CA ARG A 212 -13.14 11.39 9.74
C ARG A 212 -13.44 11.61 8.26
N LEU A 213 -13.54 10.51 7.55
CA LEU A 213 -14.05 10.50 6.19
C LEU A 213 -15.57 10.72 6.24
N LEU A 214 -16.07 11.65 5.43
CA LEU A 214 -17.50 11.88 5.25
C LEU A 214 -17.97 10.99 4.10
N THR A 215 -18.99 10.21 4.35
CA THR A 215 -19.70 9.38 3.37
C THR A 215 -20.79 10.15 2.67
#